data_3437eb6808e48e3f189fe254e50b7e93
#
_entry.id   3437eb6808e48e3f189fe254e50b7e93
#
_cell.length_a   1.000
_cell.length_b   1.000
_cell.length_c   1.000
_cell.angle_alpha   90.00
_cell.angle_beta   90.00
_cell.angle_gamma   90.00
#
_symmetry.space_group_name_H-M   'P 1'
#
loop_
_entity.id
_entity.type
_entity.pdbx_description
1 polymer ?
#
loop_
_entity_poly.entity_id
_entity_poly.type
_entity_poly.pdbx_seq_one_letter_code
_entity_poly.pdbx_strand_id
1 'polypeptide(L)'
;MFVSPHAIALLVAGVHFSFPQGAIANEEIALRWVHIVSGIVWIGLLYFFNLVATPTMKALDLPVRGKVFPALMERAMWWFRWSAVITVLMGLRYFWILLAADANNAGNAWLAWRWMGWWLLVWLAAYALIYPLQLPRAGILDSAWVRTIAIVVIVVAASWVALETNAGADSSNAHLSISVGGGLGLLMLLNTWGVVWRAQKRLIAWTRASAEQGTPMPAEAARLARWAFLASRTGFWMSLPMLFFMAAAEHYPFLSGIAK
;
A
#
# COMPACT_ATOMS: atom_id res chain seq x y z
N MET A 1 -32.34 -11.00 37.01
CA MET A 1 -30.89 -11.18 37.21
C MET A 1 -30.23 -10.85 35.86
N PHE A 2 -29.89 -9.58 35.66
CA PHE A 2 -29.28 -9.13 34.42
C PHE A 2 -27.80 -9.51 34.43
N VAL A 3 -27.43 -10.42 33.53
CA VAL A 3 -26.01 -10.72 33.26
C VAL A 3 -25.39 -9.47 32.72
N SER A 4 -24.40 -8.92 33.41
CA SER A 4 -23.64 -7.75 33.00
C SER A 4 -23.09 -7.98 31.58
N PRO A 5 -23.21 -6.99 30.64
CA PRO A 5 -22.73 -7.14 29.27
C PRO A 5 -21.20 -7.28 29.17
N HIS A 6 -20.49 -7.33 30.28
CA HIS A 6 -19.03 -7.28 30.34
C HIS A 6 -18.31 -8.61 30.51
N ALA A 7 -19.04 -9.74 30.52
CA ALA A 7 -18.41 -11.04 30.67
C ALA A 7 -19.04 -12.09 29.75
N ILE A 8 -18.75 -12.01 28.47
CA ILE A 8 -18.83 -13.21 27.62
C ILE A 8 -17.52 -13.97 27.86
N ALA A 9 -17.53 -14.78 28.95
CA ALA A 9 -16.49 -15.78 29.15
C ALA A 9 -16.89 -17.02 28.36
N LEU A 10 -16.28 -17.25 27.23
CA LEU A 10 -16.34 -18.52 26.51
C LEU A 10 -15.41 -19.50 27.23
N LEU A 11 -15.98 -20.39 28.04
CA LEU A 11 -15.28 -21.53 28.62
C LEU A 11 -15.16 -22.63 27.56
N VAL A 12 -13.97 -22.76 26.98
CA VAL A 12 -13.60 -23.92 26.18
C VAL A 12 -12.36 -24.57 26.82
N ALA A 13 -12.54 -25.74 27.39
CA ALA A 13 -11.45 -26.58 27.91
C ALA A 13 -10.50 -25.89 28.91
N GLY A 14 -11.02 -25.10 29.87
CA GLY A 14 -10.21 -24.43 30.90
C GLY A 14 -9.45 -23.20 30.42
N VAL A 15 -9.66 -22.75 29.19
CA VAL A 15 -9.07 -21.52 28.64
C VAL A 15 -10.06 -20.36 28.81
N HIS A 16 -9.63 -19.32 29.53
CA HIS A 16 -10.42 -18.10 29.71
C HIS A 16 -10.02 -17.04 28.69
N PHE A 17 -10.97 -16.58 27.90
CA PHE A 17 -10.79 -15.45 27.00
C PHE A 17 -11.34 -14.17 27.64
N SER A 18 -10.51 -13.15 27.77
CA SER A 18 -10.95 -11.81 28.16
C SER A 18 -10.61 -10.80 27.09
N PHE A 19 -11.61 -10.02 26.67
CA PHE A 19 -11.38 -8.91 25.76
C PHE A 19 -10.96 -7.65 26.51
N PRO A 20 -10.13 -6.78 25.92
CA PRO A 20 -9.79 -5.49 26.51
C PRO A 20 -11.04 -4.67 26.87
N GLN A 21 -10.99 -3.98 28.03
CA GLN A 21 -12.13 -3.22 28.56
C GLN A 21 -12.32 -1.83 27.90
N GLY A 22 -11.66 -1.52 26.82
CA GLY A 22 -11.74 -0.22 26.14
C GLY A 22 -12.28 -0.32 24.72
N ALA A 23 -13.15 0.60 24.30
CA ALA A 23 -13.64 0.67 22.93
C ALA A 23 -12.49 0.87 21.93
N ILE A 24 -11.52 1.74 22.27
CA ILE A 24 -10.34 2.03 21.42
C ILE A 24 -9.47 0.78 21.26
N ALA A 25 -9.17 0.05 22.33
CA ALA A 25 -8.34 -1.16 22.26
C ALA A 25 -8.98 -2.25 21.39
N ASN A 26 -10.30 -2.41 21.47
CA ASN A 26 -11.04 -3.35 20.62
C ASN A 26 -11.08 -2.86 19.16
N GLU A 27 -11.21 -1.56 18.92
CA GLU A 27 -11.11 -0.95 17.57
C GLU A 27 -9.72 -1.23 16.96
N GLU A 28 -8.65 -1.00 17.72
CA GLU A 28 -7.27 -1.25 17.25
C GLU A 28 -7.04 -2.69 16.82
N ILE A 29 -7.52 -3.66 17.61
CA ILE A 29 -7.42 -5.08 17.27
C ILE A 29 -8.15 -5.37 15.94
N ALA A 30 -9.38 -4.86 15.79
CA ALA A 30 -10.17 -5.04 14.59
C ALA A 30 -9.52 -4.39 13.36
N LEU A 31 -9.02 -3.15 13.49
CA LEU A 31 -8.32 -2.42 12.45
C LEU A 31 -7.06 -3.16 11.99
N ARG A 32 -6.23 -3.62 12.94
CA ARG A 32 -5.01 -4.38 12.64
C ARG A 32 -5.32 -5.69 11.93
N TRP A 33 -6.33 -6.43 12.41
CA TRP A 33 -6.72 -7.68 11.80
C TRP A 33 -7.19 -7.49 10.35
N VAL A 34 -8.13 -6.56 10.11
CA VAL A 34 -8.62 -6.27 8.75
C VAL A 34 -7.50 -5.73 7.85
N HIS A 35 -6.63 -4.86 8.39
CA HIS A 35 -5.45 -4.34 7.67
C HIS A 35 -4.52 -5.47 7.21
N ILE A 36 -4.19 -6.41 8.09
CA ILE A 36 -3.30 -7.53 7.77
C ILE A 36 -3.94 -8.46 6.74
N VAL A 37 -5.19 -8.87 6.93
CA VAL A 37 -5.89 -9.79 6.01
C VAL A 37 -6.01 -9.17 4.61
N SER A 38 -6.47 -7.91 4.53
CA SER A 38 -6.55 -7.21 3.24
C SER A 38 -5.17 -6.95 2.63
N GLY A 39 -4.17 -6.65 3.46
CA GLY A 39 -2.77 -6.49 3.06
C GLY A 39 -2.17 -7.75 2.44
N ILE A 40 -2.44 -8.93 3.00
CA ILE A 40 -2.01 -10.22 2.44
C ILE A 40 -2.59 -10.39 1.02
N VAL A 41 -3.87 -10.11 0.83
CA VAL A 41 -4.50 -10.19 -0.51
C VAL A 41 -3.86 -9.19 -1.47
N TRP A 42 -3.68 -7.93 -1.06
CA TRP A 42 -3.10 -6.89 -1.90
C TRP A 42 -1.66 -7.18 -2.31
N ILE A 43 -0.79 -7.42 -1.33
CA ILE A 43 0.64 -7.67 -1.57
C ILE A 43 0.86 -9.02 -2.26
N GLY A 44 0.09 -10.05 -1.89
CA GLY A 44 0.14 -11.35 -2.54
C GLY A 44 -0.21 -11.27 -4.04
N LEU A 45 -1.25 -10.51 -4.40
CA LEU A 45 -1.59 -10.27 -5.81
C LEU A 45 -0.53 -9.41 -6.52
N LEU A 46 0.07 -8.41 -5.85
CA LEU A 46 1.17 -7.64 -6.41
C LEU A 46 2.37 -8.54 -6.78
N TYR A 47 2.71 -9.46 -5.89
CA TYR A 47 3.79 -10.42 -6.11
C TYR A 47 3.42 -11.42 -7.21
N PHE A 48 2.20 -11.95 -7.19
CA PHE A 48 1.69 -12.81 -8.25
C PHE A 48 1.79 -12.14 -9.62
N PHE A 49 1.37 -10.88 -9.76
CA PHE A 49 1.46 -10.17 -11.04
C PHE A 49 2.90 -10.00 -11.53
N ASN A 50 3.82 -9.66 -10.62
CA ASN A 50 5.21 -9.37 -10.99
C ASN A 50 6.08 -10.62 -11.19
N LEU A 51 5.86 -11.66 -10.39
CA LEU A 51 6.72 -12.84 -10.36
C LEU A 51 6.16 -14.02 -11.15
N VAL A 52 4.84 -14.12 -11.28
CA VAL A 52 4.17 -15.26 -11.92
C VAL A 52 3.43 -14.85 -13.18
N ALA A 53 2.42 -13.98 -13.06
CA ALA A 53 1.52 -13.68 -14.18
C ALA A 53 2.25 -13.05 -15.37
N THR A 54 3.13 -12.07 -15.13
CA THR A 54 3.87 -11.39 -16.21
C THR A 54 4.77 -12.33 -17.01
N PRO A 55 5.65 -13.16 -16.42
CA PRO A 55 6.45 -14.13 -17.19
C PRO A 55 5.59 -15.19 -17.86
N THR A 56 4.56 -15.72 -17.18
CA THR A 56 3.64 -16.71 -17.77
C THR A 56 2.95 -16.17 -19.02
N MET A 57 2.40 -14.95 -18.95
CA MET A 57 1.73 -14.35 -20.12
C MET A 57 2.67 -14.11 -21.30
N LYS A 58 3.98 -13.94 -21.06
CA LYS A 58 4.97 -13.83 -22.14
C LYS A 58 5.28 -15.17 -22.79
N ALA A 59 5.20 -16.28 -22.04
CA ALA A 59 5.45 -17.63 -22.51
C ALA A 59 4.27 -18.24 -23.28
N LEU A 60 3.05 -17.73 -23.10
CA LEU A 60 1.86 -18.22 -23.80
C LEU A 60 1.77 -17.70 -25.23
N ASP A 61 1.31 -18.57 -26.14
CA ASP A 61 0.95 -18.21 -27.50
C ASP A 61 -0.15 -17.15 -27.54
N LEU A 62 -0.16 -16.32 -28.59
CA LEU A 62 -1.09 -15.21 -28.73
C LEU A 62 -2.58 -15.60 -28.57
N PRO A 63 -3.09 -16.68 -29.22
CA PRO A 63 -4.49 -17.08 -29.06
C PRO A 63 -4.85 -17.51 -27.64
N VAL A 64 -3.95 -18.24 -26.96
CA VAL A 64 -4.14 -18.71 -25.58
C VAL A 64 -4.09 -17.51 -24.63
N ARG A 65 -3.10 -16.64 -24.79
CA ARG A 65 -2.96 -15.41 -23.99
C ARG A 65 -4.16 -14.50 -24.14
N GLY A 66 -4.71 -14.37 -25.34
CA GLY A 66 -5.92 -13.57 -25.62
C GLY A 66 -7.14 -14.00 -24.82
N LYS A 67 -7.27 -15.29 -24.52
CA LYS A 67 -8.36 -15.86 -23.70
C LYS A 67 -8.04 -15.82 -22.19
N VAL A 68 -6.82 -16.19 -21.80
CA VAL A 68 -6.42 -16.32 -20.40
C VAL A 68 -6.27 -14.95 -19.73
N PHE A 69 -5.65 -13.97 -20.43
CA PHE A 69 -5.37 -12.66 -19.83
C PHE A 69 -6.63 -11.93 -19.36
N PRO A 70 -7.71 -11.75 -20.16
CA PRO A 70 -8.91 -11.08 -19.69
C PRO A 70 -9.59 -11.83 -18.54
N ALA A 71 -9.71 -13.15 -18.62
CA ALA A 71 -10.39 -13.97 -17.61
C ALA A 71 -9.69 -13.92 -16.24
N LEU A 72 -8.35 -13.99 -16.24
CA LEU A 72 -7.56 -13.93 -15.03
C LEU A 72 -7.53 -12.50 -14.45
N MET A 73 -7.18 -11.52 -15.30
CA MET A 73 -6.91 -10.17 -14.84
C MET A 73 -8.15 -9.42 -14.35
N GLU A 74 -9.33 -9.70 -14.91
CA GLU A 74 -10.56 -9.04 -14.49
C GLU A 74 -10.88 -9.32 -13.02
N ARG A 75 -10.82 -10.59 -12.60
CA ARG A 75 -11.06 -11.01 -11.22
C ARG A 75 -9.93 -10.56 -10.29
N ALA A 76 -8.68 -10.79 -10.71
CA ALA A 76 -7.52 -10.44 -9.89
C ALA A 76 -7.41 -8.92 -9.66
N MET A 77 -7.72 -8.08 -10.66
CA MET A 77 -7.72 -6.62 -10.53
C MET A 77 -8.83 -6.11 -9.61
N TRP A 78 -9.98 -6.80 -9.55
CA TRP A 78 -11.04 -6.43 -8.60
C TRP A 78 -10.55 -6.57 -7.15
N TRP A 79 -10.00 -7.73 -6.79
CA TRP A 79 -9.45 -7.97 -5.46
C TRP A 79 -8.26 -7.07 -5.16
N PHE A 80 -7.34 -6.93 -6.12
CA PHE A 80 -6.13 -6.12 -5.96
C PHE A 80 -6.43 -4.66 -5.59
N ARG A 81 -7.35 -4.02 -6.28
CA ARG A 81 -7.66 -2.61 -6.04
C ARG A 81 -8.45 -2.39 -4.74
N TRP A 82 -9.42 -3.27 -4.44
CA TRP A 82 -10.25 -3.08 -3.25
C TRP A 82 -9.53 -3.49 -1.98
N SER A 83 -8.74 -4.56 -1.99
CA SER A 83 -7.89 -4.90 -0.85
C SER A 83 -6.88 -3.79 -0.55
N ALA A 84 -6.32 -3.13 -1.57
CA ALA A 84 -5.46 -1.96 -1.39
C ALA A 84 -6.17 -0.81 -0.64
N VAL A 85 -7.42 -0.50 -1.03
CA VAL A 85 -8.23 0.55 -0.37
C VAL A 85 -8.50 0.18 1.08
N ILE A 86 -8.98 -1.05 1.32
CA ILE A 86 -9.30 -1.51 2.69
C ILE A 86 -8.03 -1.47 3.56
N THR A 87 -6.91 -1.99 3.06
CA THR A 87 -5.63 -1.97 3.77
C THR A 87 -5.26 -0.55 4.18
N VAL A 88 -5.23 0.39 3.24
CA VAL A 88 -4.81 1.76 3.53
C VAL A 88 -5.80 2.49 4.43
N LEU A 89 -7.10 2.34 4.25
CA LEU A 89 -8.10 2.98 5.11
C LEU A 89 -8.02 2.49 6.56
N MET A 90 -7.89 1.17 6.77
CA MET A 90 -7.72 0.61 8.12
C MET A 90 -6.40 1.06 8.74
N GLY A 91 -5.32 1.09 7.94
CA GLY A 91 -4.02 1.60 8.36
C GLY A 91 -4.03 3.09 8.71
N LEU A 92 -4.70 3.93 7.94
CA LEU A 92 -4.85 5.36 8.23
C LEU A 92 -5.60 5.61 9.54
N ARG A 93 -6.69 4.85 9.78
CA ARG A 93 -7.43 4.98 11.04
C ARG A 93 -6.58 4.53 12.23
N TYR A 94 -5.86 3.42 12.09
CA TYR A 94 -4.93 2.95 13.13
C TYR A 94 -3.80 3.96 13.37
N PHE A 95 -3.20 4.50 12.33
CA PHE A 95 -2.15 5.51 12.42
C PHE A 95 -2.64 6.78 13.13
N TRP A 96 -3.87 7.22 12.83
CA TRP A 96 -4.49 8.34 13.54
C TRP A 96 -4.62 8.10 15.05
N ILE A 97 -4.99 6.87 15.47
CA ILE A 97 -5.07 6.54 16.91
C ILE A 97 -3.71 6.67 17.58
N LEU A 98 -2.63 6.18 16.92
CA LEU A 98 -1.26 6.32 17.44
C LEU A 98 -0.83 7.79 17.53
N LEU A 99 -1.07 8.58 16.48
CA LEU A 99 -0.76 10.02 16.50
C LEU A 99 -1.48 10.74 17.63
N ALA A 100 -2.75 10.43 17.84
CA ALA A 100 -3.55 11.02 18.91
C ALA A 100 -3.04 10.60 20.31
N ALA A 101 -2.60 9.36 20.48
CA ALA A 101 -2.03 8.88 21.73
C ALA A 101 -0.71 9.60 22.05
N ASP A 102 0.23 9.66 21.09
CA ASP A 102 1.50 10.36 21.25
C ASP A 102 1.30 11.87 21.50
N ALA A 103 0.37 12.51 20.79
CA ALA A 103 0.04 13.92 20.96
C ALA A 103 -0.55 14.21 22.36
N ASN A 104 -1.37 13.31 22.90
CA ASN A 104 -1.92 13.41 24.24
C ASN A 104 -0.81 13.23 25.31
N ASN A 105 0.12 12.28 25.09
CA ASN A 105 1.28 12.10 25.96
C ASN A 105 2.17 13.36 26.00
N ALA A 106 2.31 14.04 24.86
CA ALA A 106 2.99 15.34 24.75
C ALA A 106 2.20 16.52 25.35
N GLY A 107 1.00 16.28 25.89
CA GLY A 107 0.13 17.35 26.45
C GLY A 107 -0.45 18.31 25.41
N ASN A 108 -0.38 18.00 24.11
CA ASN A 108 -0.84 18.88 23.03
C ASN A 108 -1.52 18.10 21.90
N ALA A 109 -2.83 17.94 22.02
CA ALA A 109 -3.65 17.20 21.03
C ALA A 109 -3.57 17.76 19.59
N TRP A 110 -3.20 19.06 19.41
CA TRP A 110 -3.03 19.66 18.09
C TRP A 110 -1.87 19.04 17.29
N LEU A 111 -0.89 18.45 17.97
CA LEU A 111 0.25 17.79 17.32
C LEU A 111 -0.20 16.67 16.37
N ALA A 112 -1.23 15.90 16.73
CA ALA A 112 -1.75 14.82 15.87
C ALA A 112 -2.18 15.34 14.48
N TRP A 113 -2.89 16.47 14.43
CA TRP A 113 -3.30 17.11 13.18
C TRP A 113 -2.11 17.64 12.38
N ARG A 114 -1.15 18.25 13.07
CA ARG A 114 0.08 18.75 12.45
C ARG A 114 0.89 17.60 11.83
N TRP A 115 1.10 16.52 12.56
CA TRP A 115 1.83 15.34 12.09
C TRP A 115 1.14 14.68 10.89
N MET A 116 -0.16 14.44 10.98
CA MET A 116 -0.94 13.88 9.87
C MET A 116 -0.93 14.80 8.64
N GLY A 117 -1.04 16.10 8.84
CA GLY A 117 -1.00 17.08 7.75
C GLY A 117 0.33 17.09 7.01
N TRP A 118 1.46 17.15 7.75
CA TRP A 118 2.80 17.05 7.16
C TRP A 118 3.04 15.71 6.48
N TRP A 119 2.62 14.62 7.11
CA TRP A 119 2.72 13.29 6.53
C TRP A 119 2.01 13.18 5.19
N LEU A 120 0.77 13.62 5.11
CA LEU A 120 0.02 13.64 3.84
C LEU A 120 0.69 14.51 2.79
N LEU A 121 1.11 15.73 3.16
CA LEU A 121 1.78 16.66 2.23
C LEU A 121 3.05 16.06 1.64
N VAL A 122 3.92 15.50 2.48
CA VAL A 122 5.19 14.90 2.06
C VAL A 122 4.97 13.74 1.08
N TRP A 123 4.08 12.81 1.41
CA TRP A 123 3.85 11.63 0.57
C TRP A 123 3.07 11.94 -0.71
N LEU A 124 2.16 12.91 -0.69
CA LEU A 124 1.49 13.39 -1.91
C LEU A 124 2.47 14.14 -2.82
N ALA A 125 3.36 14.95 -2.27
CA ALA A 125 4.43 15.61 -3.03
C ALA A 125 5.40 14.57 -3.64
N ALA A 126 5.80 13.54 -2.87
CA ALA A 126 6.60 12.44 -3.37
C ALA A 126 5.89 11.71 -4.54
N TYR A 127 4.59 11.44 -4.42
CA TYR A 127 3.81 10.85 -5.51
C TYR A 127 3.79 11.74 -6.75
N ALA A 128 3.58 13.04 -6.59
CA ALA A 128 3.59 14.00 -7.69
C ALA A 128 4.92 14.01 -8.46
N LEU A 129 6.05 13.77 -7.76
CA LEU A 129 7.37 13.64 -8.39
C LEU A 129 7.60 12.26 -9.03
N ILE A 130 7.10 11.18 -8.41
CA ILE A 130 7.28 9.80 -8.91
C ILE A 130 6.38 9.52 -10.11
N TYR A 131 5.14 10.03 -10.12
CA TYR A 131 4.16 9.77 -11.17
C TYR A 131 4.71 10.06 -12.59
N PRO A 132 5.31 11.23 -12.88
CA PRO A 132 5.85 11.51 -14.20
C PRO A 132 7.05 10.63 -14.58
N LEU A 133 7.82 10.11 -13.62
CA LEU A 133 8.94 9.20 -13.89
C LEU A 133 8.49 7.83 -14.38
N GLN A 134 7.27 7.43 -14.07
CA GLN A 134 6.70 6.15 -14.53
C GLN A 134 6.11 6.23 -15.95
N LEU A 135 5.90 7.43 -16.48
CA LEU A 135 5.38 7.60 -17.84
C LEU A 135 6.43 7.12 -18.87
N PRO A 136 6.03 6.29 -19.85
CA PRO A 136 6.91 5.92 -20.94
C PRO A 136 7.35 7.17 -21.72
N ARG A 137 8.63 7.43 -21.78
CA ARG A 137 9.25 8.58 -22.43
C ARG A 137 10.42 8.12 -23.30
N ALA A 138 10.89 9.00 -24.16
CA ALA A 138 12.16 8.85 -24.89
C ALA A 138 13.30 9.55 -24.14
N GLY A 139 14.54 9.16 -24.44
CA GLY A 139 15.73 9.79 -23.91
C GLY A 139 16.23 9.17 -22.60
N ILE A 140 17.05 9.93 -21.87
CA ILE A 140 17.78 9.45 -20.68
C ILE A 140 16.84 8.96 -19.56
N LEU A 141 15.63 9.54 -19.46
CA LEU A 141 14.61 9.13 -18.49
C LEU A 141 13.93 7.79 -18.83
N ASP A 142 14.15 7.23 -20.02
CA ASP A 142 13.70 5.88 -20.35
C ASP A 142 14.66 4.80 -19.83
N SER A 143 15.87 5.16 -19.44
CA SER A 143 16.82 4.28 -18.77
C SER A 143 16.22 3.76 -17.45
N ALA A 144 16.20 2.43 -17.31
CA ALA A 144 15.68 1.79 -16.11
C ALA A 144 16.45 2.21 -14.85
N TRP A 145 17.79 2.35 -14.98
CA TRP A 145 18.65 2.74 -13.85
C TRP A 145 18.42 4.18 -13.41
N VAL A 146 18.37 5.13 -14.34
CA VAL A 146 18.13 6.55 -14.03
C VAL A 146 16.80 6.72 -13.32
N ARG A 147 15.76 6.08 -13.83
CA ARG A 147 14.42 6.11 -13.22
C ARG A 147 14.40 5.48 -11.84
N THR A 148 15.04 4.32 -11.66
CA THR A 148 15.11 3.63 -10.37
C THR A 148 15.84 4.49 -9.35
N ILE A 149 17.00 5.05 -9.69
CA ILE A 149 17.76 5.92 -8.79
C ILE A 149 16.93 7.15 -8.42
N ALA A 150 16.29 7.81 -9.39
CA ALA A 150 15.45 8.98 -9.12
C ALA A 150 14.29 8.65 -8.16
N ILE A 151 13.61 7.52 -8.35
CA ILE A 151 12.52 7.08 -7.45
C ILE A 151 13.07 6.77 -6.05
N VAL A 152 14.21 6.07 -5.94
CA VAL A 152 14.84 5.77 -4.65
C VAL A 152 15.23 7.06 -3.93
N VAL A 153 15.84 8.01 -4.61
CA VAL A 153 16.20 9.31 -4.00
C VAL A 153 14.97 10.05 -3.50
N ILE A 154 13.89 10.10 -4.29
CA ILE A 154 12.64 10.75 -3.85
C ILE A 154 12.05 10.04 -2.62
N VAL A 155 12.02 8.71 -2.63
CA VAL A 155 11.48 7.92 -1.50
C VAL A 155 12.32 8.12 -0.24
N VAL A 156 13.64 8.08 -0.35
CA VAL A 156 14.55 8.32 0.80
C VAL A 156 14.38 9.74 1.33
N ALA A 157 14.35 10.75 0.45
CA ALA A 157 14.13 12.14 0.84
C ALA A 157 12.75 12.34 1.53
N ALA A 158 11.69 11.76 0.96
CA ALA A 158 10.36 11.82 1.56
C ALA A 158 10.30 11.11 2.93
N SER A 159 10.96 9.96 3.05
CA SER A 159 11.06 9.24 4.34
C SER A 159 11.79 10.08 5.39
N TRP A 160 12.91 10.71 4.99
CA TRP A 160 13.67 11.60 5.87
C TRP A 160 12.82 12.79 6.34
N VAL A 161 12.17 13.49 5.41
CA VAL A 161 11.30 14.64 5.75
C VAL A 161 10.11 14.21 6.61
N ALA A 162 9.51 13.04 6.32
CA ALA A 162 8.44 12.50 7.14
C ALA A 162 8.90 12.22 8.58
N LEU A 163 10.09 11.64 8.76
CA LEU A 163 10.68 11.43 10.08
C LEU A 163 10.98 12.77 10.80
N GLU A 164 11.64 13.72 10.12
CA GLU A 164 11.97 15.03 10.71
C GLU A 164 10.72 15.82 11.14
N THR A 165 9.64 15.76 10.37
CA THR A 165 8.40 16.49 10.66
C THR A 165 7.52 15.81 11.70
N ASN A 166 7.69 14.50 11.90
CA ASN A 166 6.92 13.68 12.85
C ASN A 166 7.71 13.32 14.12
N ALA A 167 9.04 13.49 14.14
CA ALA A 167 9.84 13.21 15.32
C ALA A 167 9.61 14.28 16.42
N GLY A 168 9.51 13.82 17.66
CA GLY A 168 9.41 14.61 18.87
C GLY A 168 9.75 13.75 20.09
N ALA A 169 9.90 14.37 21.26
CA ALA A 169 10.28 13.67 22.50
C ALA A 169 9.32 12.52 22.85
N ASP A 170 8.05 12.67 22.52
CA ASP A 170 6.99 11.71 22.83
C ASP A 170 6.56 10.85 21.61
N SER A 171 7.30 10.93 20.48
CA SER A 171 6.98 10.13 19.30
C SER A 171 7.41 8.68 19.49
N SER A 172 6.45 7.76 19.47
CA SER A 172 6.72 6.33 19.61
C SER A 172 7.42 5.74 18.36
N ASN A 173 8.16 4.62 18.56
CA ASN A 173 8.73 3.88 17.44
C ASN A 173 7.67 3.45 16.42
N ALA A 174 6.48 3.05 16.89
CA ALA A 174 5.36 2.68 16.03
C ALA A 174 4.92 3.85 15.15
N HIS A 175 4.75 5.06 15.74
CA HIS A 175 4.45 6.28 15.02
C HIS A 175 5.48 6.56 13.90
N LEU A 176 6.77 6.59 14.24
CA LEU A 176 7.84 6.89 13.29
C LEU A 176 7.97 5.82 12.20
N SER A 177 7.90 4.55 12.56
CA SER A 177 7.97 3.45 11.59
C SER A 177 6.79 3.44 10.64
N ILE A 178 5.57 3.65 11.15
CA ILE A 178 4.37 3.72 10.31
C ILE A 178 4.37 5.00 9.47
N SER A 179 4.98 6.09 9.93
CA SER A 179 5.09 7.29 9.09
C SER A 179 5.85 7.02 7.79
N VAL A 180 6.85 6.15 7.80
CA VAL A 180 7.57 5.71 6.60
C VAL A 180 6.81 4.59 5.87
N GLY A 181 6.53 3.48 6.55
CA GLY A 181 5.87 2.32 5.95
C GLY A 181 4.48 2.62 5.40
N GLY A 182 3.67 3.38 6.15
CA GLY A 182 2.34 3.83 5.73
C GLY A 182 2.38 4.76 4.53
N GLY A 183 3.39 5.64 4.47
CA GLY A 183 3.60 6.51 3.32
C GLY A 183 3.94 5.76 2.04
N LEU A 184 4.81 4.74 2.13
CA LEU A 184 5.08 3.83 1.01
C LEU A 184 3.80 3.09 0.58
N GLY A 185 2.99 2.62 1.54
CA GLY A 185 1.69 2.03 1.28
C GLY A 185 0.73 2.99 0.56
N LEU A 186 0.71 4.27 0.95
CA LEU A 186 -0.07 5.31 0.26
C LEU A 186 0.38 5.51 -1.19
N LEU A 187 1.70 5.60 -1.45
CA LEU A 187 2.24 5.68 -2.81
C LEU A 187 1.81 4.47 -3.67
N MET A 188 1.85 3.26 -3.09
CA MET A 188 1.44 2.04 -3.77
C MET A 188 -0.07 2.03 -4.05
N LEU A 189 -0.93 2.52 -3.15
CA LEU A 189 -2.36 2.70 -3.39
C LEU A 189 -2.62 3.67 -4.54
N LEU A 190 -1.96 4.83 -4.54
CA LEU A 190 -2.09 5.83 -5.58
C LEU A 190 -1.64 5.28 -6.95
N ASN A 191 -0.57 4.48 -7.01
CA ASN A 191 -0.17 3.76 -8.20
C ASN A 191 -1.21 2.73 -8.65
N THR A 192 -1.77 1.98 -7.72
CA THR A 192 -2.79 0.96 -8.01
C THR A 192 -4.02 1.58 -8.70
N TRP A 193 -4.55 2.67 -8.17
CA TRP A 193 -5.75 3.33 -8.70
C TRP A 193 -5.45 4.33 -9.81
N GLY A 194 -4.40 5.11 -9.66
CA GLY A 194 -4.03 6.18 -10.60
C GLY A 194 -3.50 5.66 -11.93
N VAL A 195 -2.76 4.56 -11.90
CA VAL A 195 -2.06 4.04 -13.09
C VAL A 195 -2.50 2.62 -13.43
N VAL A 196 -2.23 1.65 -12.53
CA VAL A 196 -2.35 0.22 -12.85
C VAL A 196 -3.78 -0.13 -13.24
N TRP A 197 -4.75 0.22 -12.41
CA TRP A 197 -6.17 -0.07 -12.68
C TRP A 197 -6.67 0.60 -13.97
N ARG A 198 -6.36 1.88 -14.18
CA ARG A 198 -6.81 2.60 -15.37
C ARG A 198 -6.27 2.00 -16.66
N ALA A 199 -5.00 1.61 -16.64
CA ALA A 199 -4.36 0.97 -17.79
C ALA A 199 -4.90 -0.45 -18.00
N GLN A 200 -4.97 -1.27 -16.96
CA GLN A 200 -5.42 -2.65 -17.05
C GLN A 200 -6.88 -2.77 -17.50
N LYS A 201 -7.77 -1.88 -17.04
CA LYS A 201 -9.17 -1.84 -17.49
C LYS A 201 -9.27 -1.74 -19.01
N ARG A 202 -8.45 -0.89 -19.64
CA ARG A 202 -8.44 -0.74 -21.12
C ARG A 202 -7.82 -1.96 -21.79
N LEU A 203 -6.67 -2.42 -21.29
CA LEU A 203 -5.95 -3.57 -21.86
C LEU A 203 -6.80 -4.84 -21.83
N ILE A 204 -7.52 -5.09 -20.73
CA ILE A 204 -8.44 -6.22 -20.61
C ILE A 204 -9.54 -6.13 -21.67
N ALA A 205 -10.20 -4.97 -21.81
CA ALA A 205 -11.27 -4.77 -22.77
C ALA A 205 -10.78 -4.95 -24.22
N TRP A 206 -9.65 -4.36 -24.58
CA TRP A 206 -9.06 -4.46 -25.92
C TRP A 206 -8.59 -5.88 -26.24
N THR A 207 -7.96 -6.57 -25.28
CA THR A 207 -7.53 -7.96 -25.50
C THR A 207 -8.71 -8.88 -25.69
N ARG A 208 -9.81 -8.68 -24.95
CA ARG A 208 -11.05 -9.43 -25.12
C ARG A 208 -11.65 -9.19 -26.51
N ALA A 209 -11.82 -7.94 -26.91
CA ALA A 209 -12.36 -7.59 -28.22
C ALA A 209 -11.51 -8.15 -29.37
N SER A 210 -10.19 -8.13 -29.21
CA SER A 210 -9.27 -8.72 -30.20
C SER A 210 -9.44 -10.25 -30.32
N ALA A 211 -9.58 -10.92 -29.16
CA ALA A 211 -9.71 -12.39 -29.14
C ALA A 211 -11.07 -12.89 -29.60
N GLU A 212 -12.16 -12.17 -29.32
CA GLU A 212 -13.54 -12.59 -29.61
C GLU A 212 -14.05 -12.07 -30.95
N GLN A 213 -13.62 -10.87 -31.36
CA GLN A 213 -14.16 -10.15 -32.52
C GLN A 213 -13.11 -9.90 -33.61
N GLY A 214 -11.86 -10.30 -33.40
CA GLY A 214 -10.75 -10.01 -34.34
C GLY A 214 -10.41 -8.53 -34.46
N THR A 215 -10.88 -7.68 -33.51
CA THR A 215 -10.60 -6.24 -33.52
C THR A 215 -9.13 -5.98 -33.35
N PRO A 216 -8.46 -5.20 -34.19
CA PRO A 216 -7.04 -4.90 -34.02
C PRO A 216 -6.76 -4.13 -32.71
N MET A 217 -5.64 -4.45 -32.05
CA MET A 217 -5.22 -3.74 -30.85
C MET A 217 -4.89 -2.28 -31.18
N PRO A 218 -5.36 -1.31 -30.36
CA PRO A 218 -5.01 0.10 -30.56
C PRO A 218 -3.49 0.36 -30.51
N ALA A 219 -3.00 1.32 -31.29
CA ALA A 219 -1.58 1.66 -31.35
C ALA A 219 -1.00 2.07 -29.98
N GLU A 220 -1.83 2.62 -29.08
CA GLU A 220 -1.41 3.02 -27.73
C GLU A 220 -1.32 1.84 -26.73
N ALA A 221 -1.78 0.64 -27.10
CA ALA A 221 -1.84 -0.50 -26.18
C ALA A 221 -0.46 -0.88 -25.62
N ALA A 222 0.58 -0.90 -26.45
CA ALA A 222 1.94 -1.21 -26.02
C ALA A 222 2.48 -0.18 -25.00
N ARG A 223 2.23 1.11 -25.25
CA ARG A 223 2.62 2.21 -24.34
C ARG A 223 1.89 2.10 -23.01
N LEU A 224 0.59 1.80 -23.03
CA LEU A 224 -0.23 1.67 -21.84
C LEU A 224 0.18 0.43 -21.02
N ALA A 225 0.47 -0.69 -21.67
CA ALA A 225 0.99 -1.90 -21.02
C ALA A 225 2.33 -1.65 -20.35
N ARG A 226 3.24 -0.92 -21.02
CA ARG A 226 4.54 -0.52 -20.43
C ARG A 226 4.34 0.37 -19.20
N TRP A 227 3.44 1.34 -19.25
CA TRP A 227 3.15 2.20 -18.12
C TRP A 227 2.60 1.42 -16.92
N ALA A 228 1.60 0.57 -17.14
CA ALA A 228 1.07 -0.31 -16.09
C ALA A 228 2.14 -1.20 -15.47
N PHE A 229 3.03 -1.76 -16.31
CA PHE A 229 4.15 -2.58 -15.85
C PHE A 229 5.13 -1.80 -14.99
N LEU A 230 5.53 -0.59 -15.41
CA LEU A 230 6.45 0.25 -14.65
C LEU A 230 5.88 0.65 -13.28
N ALA A 231 4.62 1.05 -13.24
CA ALA A 231 3.94 1.40 -11.99
C ALA A 231 3.80 0.20 -11.04
N SER A 232 3.42 -0.97 -11.57
CA SER A 232 3.34 -2.22 -10.80
C SER A 232 4.71 -2.64 -10.27
N ARG A 233 5.76 -2.53 -11.09
CA ARG A 233 7.14 -2.87 -10.69
C ARG A 233 7.68 -1.91 -9.63
N THR A 234 7.36 -0.62 -9.73
CA THR A 234 7.67 0.37 -8.68
C THR A 234 7.00 -0.02 -7.37
N GLY A 235 5.70 -0.34 -7.39
CA GLY A 235 4.98 -0.83 -6.22
C GLY A 235 5.59 -2.10 -5.62
N PHE A 236 6.00 -3.05 -6.47
CA PHE A 236 6.67 -4.29 -6.03
C PHE A 236 7.94 -3.99 -5.23
N TRP A 237 8.83 -3.14 -5.72
CA TRP A 237 10.05 -2.78 -5.00
C TRP A 237 9.80 -1.95 -3.75
N MET A 238 8.81 -1.05 -3.78
CA MET A 238 8.40 -0.27 -2.59
C MET A 238 7.79 -1.15 -1.49
N SER A 239 7.18 -2.29 -1.84
CA SER A 239 6.59 -3.19 -0.85
C SER A 239 7.59 -3.79 0.12
N LEU A 240 8.85 -3.98 -0.30
CA LEU A 240 9.88 -4.56 0.56
C LEU A 240 10.22 -3.65 1.77
N PRO A 241 10.65 -2.40 1.58
CA PRO A 241 10.84 -1.50 2.72
C PRO A 241 9.54 -1.19 3.45
N MET A 242 8.39 -1.11 2.77
CA MET A 242 7.10 -0.91 3.42
C MET A 242 6.82 -2.01 4.44
N LEU A 243 6.95 -3.28 4.05
CA LEU A 243 6.75 -4.42 4.95
C LEU A 243 7.77 -4.44 6.10
N PHE A 244 9.03 -4.06 5.83
CA PHE A 244 10.03 -3.93 6.88
C PHE A 244 9.60 -2.91 7.95
N PHE A 245 9.22 -1.70 7.55
CA PHE A 245 8.78 -0.66 8.49
C PHE A 245 7.49 -1.03 9.23
N MET A 246 6.55 -1.72 8.57
CA MET A 246 5.34 -2.24 9.22
C MET A 246 5.66 -3.30 10.29
N ALA A 247 6.58 -4.22 10.01
CA ALA A 247 7.02 -5.21 10.98
C ALA A 247 7.83 -4.58 12.13
N ALA A 248 8.71 -3.62 11.81
CA ALA A 248 9.55 -2.94 12.79
C ALA A 248 8.75 -2.07 13.76
N ALA A 249 7.58 -1.57 13.38
CA ALA A 249 6.75 -0.70 14.20
C ALA A 249 6.50 -1.29 15.60
N GLU A 250 6.21 -2.58 15.69
CA GLU A 250 5.85 -3.25 16.94
C GLU A 250 6.98 -4.15 17.51
N HIS A 251 7.90 -4.59 16.65
CA HIS A 251 8.85 -5.66 17.01
C HIS A 251 10.30 -5.22 17.03
N TYR A 252 10.65 -4.07 16.44
CA TYR A 252 12.03 -3.63 16.35
C TYR A 252 12.17 -2.11 16.53
N PRO A 253 12.43 -1.63 17.77
CA PRO A 253 12.38 -0.20 18.12
C PRO A 253 13.63 0.58 17.69
N PHE A 254 14.06 0.49 16.44
CA PHE A 254 15.29 1.10 15.93
C PHE A 254 15.17 2.63 15.70
N LEU A 255 13.95 3.16 15.64
CA LEU A 255 13.70 4.59 15.51
C LEU A 255 13.44 5.29 16.85
N SER A 256 13.35 4.55 17.97
CA SER A 256 13.09 5.13 19.29
C SER A 256 14.20 6.07 19.79
N GLY A 257 15.39 6.03 19.18
CA GLY A 257 16.51 6.94 19.49
C GLY A 257 16.53 8.23 18.65
N ILE A 258 15.59 8.42 17.72
CA ILE A 258 15.49 9.64 16.89
C ILE A 258 14.72 10.75 17.64
N ALA A 259 14.12 10.46 18.81
CA ALA A 259 13.44 11.44 19.64
C ALA A 259 14.38 12.62 19.96
N LYS A 260 14.00 13.83 19.51
CA LYS A 260 14.68 15.10 19.78
C LYS A 260 14.24 15.67 21.11
#